data_41e03eadc4e441294439830c400d6a94
#
_entry.id   41e03eadc4e441294439830c400d6a94
#
_cell.length_a   1.000
_cell.length_b   1.000
_cell.length_c   1.000
_cell.angle_alpha   90.00
_cell.angle_beta   90.00
_cell.angle_gamma   90.00
#
_symmetry.space_group_name_H-M   'P 1'
#
loop_
_entity.id
_entity.type
_entity.pdbx_description
1 polymer ?
#
loop_
_entity_poly.entity_id
_entity_poly.type
_entity_poly.pdbx_seq_one_letter_code
_entity_poly.pdbx_strand_id
1 'polypeptide(L)'
;MAIDVVEVKRRLHSLLNDANLVNEYLRQYGPTLDIKHIKAIKEARAKAVSTAEEGEGRDPVFEIKVACPVCGLDDIPCYELRAKSQQILKNKFLVPSYQGTSGYKTLDYSLIAVTVCPRCLFASPDKKDWCRQEEAKSQIPANAIMNLQEKIGERKALVKTIANVAAYFSRPRCLDTAIASYQLAISRARVEAWYELPYALYKLGAYSLRIAKIIKDSKGDNTQSLRDALGYYEEAFRTSSCPSEEIEMQVIYAICALSLKLGDQKKAHSYISVFANLHNSRAVEMKEDPKLQTTIIDKWAERAKLLWEDRDREDLFKDE
;
A
#
# COMPACT_ATOMS: atom_id res chain seq x y z
N MET A 1 28.74 -32.67 -20.37
CA MET A 1 28.19 -32.67 -18.99
C MET A 1 26.86 -31.91 -19.04
N ALA A 2 25.76 -32.55 -18.68
CA ALA A 2 24.47 -31.83 -18.59
C ALA A 2 24.54 -30.80 -17.44
N ILE A 3 24.19 -29.57 -17.75
CA ILE A 3 24.14 -28.51 -16.74
C ILE A 3 22.96 -28.85 -15.80
N ASP A 4 23.22 -29.04 -14.53
CA ASP A 4 22.17 -29.25 -13.54
C ASP A 4 21.46 -27.87 -13.28
N VAL A 5 20.34 -27.69 -13.99
CA VAL A 5 19.52 -26.46 -13.93
C VAL A 5 19.03 -26.20 -12.50
N VAL A 6 18.79 -27.23 -11.70
CA VAL A 6 18.32 -27.11 -10.32
C VAL A 6 19.43 -26.53 -9.45
N GLU A 7 20.66 -27.03 -9.60
CA GLU A 7 21.80 -26.53 -8.84
C GLU A 7 22.18 -25.09 -9.26
N VAL A 8 22.11 -24.77 -10.56
CA VAL A 8 22.32 -23.40 -11.04
C VAL A 8 21.28 -22.46 -10.46
N LYS A 9 20.01 -22.83 -10.47
CA LYS A 9 18.93 -22.03 -9.90
C LYS A 9 19.12 -21.83 -8.40
N ARG A 10 19.53 -22.85 -7.65
CA ARG A 10 19.82 -22.78 -6.22
C ARG A 10 20.97 -21.79 -5.94
N ARG A 11 22.05 -21.83 -6.71
CA ARG A 11 23.18 -20.89 -6.58
C ARG A 11 22.82 -19.48 -6.96
N LEU A 12 22.00 -19.29 -8.01
CA LEU A 12 21.49 -17.97 -8.36
C LEU A 12 20.62 -17.38 -7.24
N HIS A 13 19.77 -18.19 -6.61
CA HIS A 13 19.01 -17.74 -5.43
C HIS A 13 19.93 -17.28 -4.28
N SER A 14 21.00 -18.01 -4.01
CA SER A 14 21.98 -17.61 -2.99
C SER A 14 22.73 -16.33 -3.33
N LEU A 15 23.04 -16.10 -4.62
CA LEU A 15 23.83 -14.95 -5.07
C LEU A 15 22.98 -13.69 -5.31
N LEU A 16 21.78 -13.84 -5.84
CA LEU A 16 20.87 -12.72 -6.15
C LEU A 16 19.93 -12.39 -4.99
N ASN A 17 19.63 -13.38 -4.15
CA ASN A 17 18.77 -13.27 -2.97
C ASN A 17 17.34 -12.76 -3.28
N ASP A 18 16.90 -12.95 -4.53
CA ASP A 18 15.63 -12.46 -5.06
C ASP A 18 15.15 -13.36 -6.20
N ALA A 19 13.94 -13.91 -6.09
CA ALA A 19 13.40 -14.83 -7.08
C ALA A 19 13.11 -14.17 -8.42
N ASN A 20 12.68 -12.90 -8.42
CA ASN A 20 12.39 -12.18 -9.65
C ASN A 20 13.68 -11.94 -10.42
N LEU A 21 14.75 -11.54 -9.72
CA LEU A 21 16.08 -11.40 -10.34
C LEU A 21 16.61 -12.74 -10.83
N VAL A 22 16.36 -13.83 -10.14
CA VAL A 22 16.73 -15.18 -10.61
C VAL A 22 15.97 -15.54 -11.87
N ASN A 23 14.66 -15.30 -11.90
CA ASN A 23 13.84 -15.58 -13.07
C ASN A 23 14.22 -14.67 -14.25
N GLU A 24 14.50 -13.41 -13.99
CA GLU A 24 14.98 -12.46 -15.00
C GLU A 24 16.36 -12.89 -15.54
N TYR A 25 17.27 -13.27 -14.67
CA TYR A 25 18.57 -13.79 -15.04
C TYR A 25 18.44 -15.03 -15.94
N LEU A 26 17.64 -16.01 -15.53
CA LEU A 26 17.42 -17.23 -16.30
C LEU A 26 16.78 -16.97 -17.67
N ARG A 27 15.87 -15.97 -17.74
CA ARG A 27 15.26 -15.54 -19.01
C ARG A 27 16.26 -14.89 -19.95
N GLN A 28 17.17 -14.06 -19.42
CA GLN A 28 18.13 -13.28 -20.24
C GLN A 28 19.38 -14.11 -20.61
N TYR A 29 19.89 -14.90 -19.70
CA TYR A 29 21.21 -15.55 -19.84
C TYR A 29 21.17 -17.07 -19.79
N GLY A 30 19.97 -17.65 -19.59
CA GLY A 30 19.83 -19.11 -19.46
C GLY A 30 20.38 -19.67 -18.14
N PRO A 31 20.42 -21.01 -17.99
CA PRO A 31 20.87 -21.67 -16.77
C PRO A 31 22.41 -21.73 -16.68
N THR A 32 23.05 -20.57 -16.66
CA THR A 32 24.49 -20.38 -16.51
C THR A 32 24.82 -19.66 -15.21
N LEU A 33 26.05 -19.73 -14.75
CA LEU A 33 26.55 -18.97 -13.61
C LEU A 33 27.69 -18.07 -14.10
N ASP A 34 27.37 -16.85 -14.50
CA ASP A 34 28.36 -15.84 -14.88
C ASP A 34 28.30 -14.65 -13.94
N ILE A 35 29.41 -14.39 -13.25
CA ILE A 35 29.54 -13.30 -12.28
C ILE A 35 29.29 -11.94 -12.94
N LYS A 36 29.69 -11.77 -14.22
CA LYS A 36 29.46 -10.50 -14.96
C LYS A 36 27.97 -10.24 -15.18
N HIS A 37 27.23 -11.28 -15.57
CA HIS A 37 25.78 -11.18 -15.75
C HIS A 37 25.03 -10.97 -14.43
N ILE A 38 25.48 -11.64 -13.35
CA ILE A 38 24.94 -11.43 -11.99
C ILE A 38 25.17 -9.99 -11.55
N LYS A 39 26.37 -9.44 -11.81
CA LYS A 39 26.68 -8.05 -11.51
C LYS A 39 25.83 -7.07 -12.31
N ALA A 40 25.67 -7.30 -13.62
CA ALA A 40 24.85 -6.48 -14.49
C ALA A 40 23.37 -6.41 -14.03
N ILE A 41 22.77 -7.53 -13.65
CA ILE A 41 21.40 -7.56 -13.12
C ILE A 41 21.30 -6.82 -11.77
N LYS A 42 22.29 -6.98 -10.88
CA LYS A 42 22.33 -6.23 -9.62
C LYS A 42 22.47 -4.73 -9.85
N GLU A 43 23.31 -4.31 -10.79
CA GLU A 43 23.49 -2.91 -11.16
C GLU A 43 22.23 -2.32 -11.80
N ALA A 44 21.57 -3.08 -12.71
CA ALA A 44 20.31 -2.66 -13.29
C ALA A 44 19.23 -2.46 -12.23
N ARG A 45 19.15 -3.38 -11.24
CA ARG A 45 18.26 -3.22 -10.08
C ARG A 45 18.62 -2.02 -9.21
N ALA A 46 19.90 -1.85 -8.91
CA ALA A 46 20.38 -0.70 -8.12
C ALA A 46 20.03 0.63 -8.82
N LYS A 47 20.15 0.68 -10.14
CA LYS A 47 19.74 1.84 -10.95
C LYS A 47 18.21 2.05 -10.91
N ALA A 48 17.42 0.99 -11.03
CA ALA A 48 15.95 1.08 -10.90
C ALA A 48 15.51 1.54 -9.50
N VAL A 49 16.26 1.16 -8.46
CA VAL A 49 16.05 1.64 -7.09
C VAL A 49 16.48 3.10 -6.93
N SER A 50 17.56 3.52 -7.58
CA SER A 50 18.04 4.91 -7.51
C SER A 50 17.09 5.91 -8.16
N THR A 51 16.25 5.47 -9.13
CA THR A 51 15.20 6.32 -9.72
C THR A 51 14.04 6.59 -8.76
N ALA A 52 13.90 5.83 -7.67
CA ALA A 52 12.90 6.07 -6.64
C ALA A 52 13.30 7.22 -5.67
N GLU A 53 14.56 7.65 -5.71
CA GLU A 53 15.10 8.74 -4.89
C GLU A 53 15.76 9.77 -5.82
N GLU A 54 15.07 10.87 -6.11
CA GLU A 54 15.51 11.89 -7.06
C GLU A 54 15.95 13.18 -6.36
N GLY A 55 16.97 13.83 -6.93
CA GLY A 55 17.44 15.15 -6.53
C GLY A 55 18.61 15.17 -5.53
N GLU A 56 19.23 16.34 -5.44
CA GLU A 56 20.24 16.65 -4.43
C GLU A 56 19.58 17.12 -3.14
N GLY A 57 20.10 16.70 -1.98
CA GLY A 57 19.57 17.14 -0.71
C GLY A 57 19.68 16.09 0.40
N ARG A 58 19.17 16.47 1.56
CA ARG A 58 19.15 15.61 2.73
C ARG A 58 18.16 14.47 2.55
N ASP A 59 18.45 13.35 3.18
CA ASP A 59 17.51 12.23 3.26
C ASP A 59 16.22 12.67 4.01
N PRO A 60 15.03 12.59 3.36
CA PRO A 60 13.79 12.96 4.00
C PRO A 60 13.32 11.98 5.07
N VAL A 61 14.00 10.84 5.22
CA VAL A 61 13.58 9.73 6.09
C VAL A 61 14.59 9.54 7.22
N PHE A 62 14.13 9.03 8.34
CA PHE A 62 14.96 8.49 9.41
C PHE A 62 14.44 7.13 9.84
N GLU A 63 15.32 6.32 10.38
CA GLU A 63 15.00 4.98 10.87
C GLU A 63 14.74 5.03 12.37
N ILE A 64 13.68 4.32 12.79
CA ILE A 64 13.42 3.98 14.19
C ILE A 64 13.38 2.46 14.33
N LYS A 65 13.57 1.97 15.55
CA LYS A 65 13.43 0.55 15.87
C LYS A 65 12.08 0.30 16.55
N VAL A 66 11.42 -0.77 16.13
CA VAL A 66 10.13 -1.19 16.68
C VAL A 66 10.12 -2.68 16.98
N ALA A 67 9.25 -3.10 17.90
CA ALA A 67 9.03 -4.51 18.22
C ALA A 67 7.75 -5.04 17.56
N CYS A 68 7.79 -6.29 17.14
CA CYS A 68 6.65 -6.95 16.51
C CYS A 68 5.60 -7.35 17.53
N PRO A 69 4.35 -6.90 17.42
CA PRO A 69 3.29 -7.26 18.36
C PRO A 69 2.87 -8.73 18.28
N VAL A 70 3.21 -9.43 17.20
CA VAL A 70 2.79 -10.82 16.95
C VAL A 70 3.80 -11.84 17.45
N CYS A 71 5.09 -11.60 17.27
CA CYS A 71 6.13 -12.59 17.64
C CYS A 71 7.20 -12.04 18.59
N GLY A 72 7.06 -10.79 19.06
CA GLY A 72 7.98 -10.16 20.00
C GLY A 72 9.40 -9.92 19.48
N LEU A 73 9.63 -10.00 18.16
CA LEU A 73 10.95 -9.67 17.61
C LEU A 73 11.21 -8.17 17.71
N ASP A 74 12.31 -7.81 18.30
CA ASP A 74 12.78 -6.43 18.49
C ASP A 74 13.67 -5.95 17.33
N ASP A 75 14.05 -4.69 17.38
CA ASP A 75 15.01 -4.06 16.46
C ASP A 75 14.61 -4.08 14.97
N ILE A 76 13.30 -4.15 14.68
CA ILE A 76 12.81 -4.10 13.31
C ILE A 76 12.93 -2.66 12.79
N PRO A 77 13.61 -2.44 11.65
CA PRO A 77 13.73 -1.11 11.07
C PRO A 77 12.38 -0.61 10.53
N CYS A 78 11.96 0.55 11.02
CA CYS A 78 10.77 1.26 10.58
C CYS A 78 11.19 2.66 10.11
N TYR A 79 10.73 3.07 8.94
CA TYR A 79 11.13 4.32 8.32
C TYR A 79 10.06 5.39 8.53
N GLU A 80 10.48 6.59 8.91
CA GLU A 80 9.60 7.73 9.13
C GLU A 80 10.04 8.95 8.31
N LEU A 81 9.05 9.69 7.77
CA LEU A 81 9.33 10.98 7.15
C LEU A 81 9.70 12.01 8.21
N ARG A 82 10.76 12.77 7.95
CA ARG A 82 11.07 13.97 8.74
C ARG A 82 9.96 15.00 8.53
N ALA A 83 9.64 15.72 9.59
CA ALA A 83 8.64 16.78 9.51
C ALA A 83 9.01 17.78 8.39
N LYS A 84 8.02 18.12 7.57
CA LYS A 84 8.16 19.08 6.46
C LYS A 84 9.22 18.72 5.40
N SER A 85 9.71 17.47 5.37
CA SER A 85 10.70 17.04 4.36
C SER A 85 10.10 16.76 2.99
N GLN A 86 8.81 16.46 2.93
CA GLN A 86 8.08 16.18 1.70
C GLN A 86 6.76 16.94 1.67
N GLN A 87 6.41 17.48 0.52
CA GLN A 87 5.04 17.88 0.20
C GLN A 87 4.27 16.63 -0.22
N ILE A 88 3.13 16.41 0.41
CA ILE A 88 2.28 15.25 0.13
C ILE A 88 1.08 15.73 -0.69
N LEU A 89 1.01 15.27 -1.93
CA LEU A 89 -0.12 15.51 -2.82
C LEU A 89 -0.95 14.23 -2.91
N LYS A 90 -2.25 14.33 -3.06
CA LYS A 90 -3.14 13.18 -3.26
C LYS A 90 -3.73 13.23 -4.65
N ASN A 91 -3.65 12.12 -5.36
CA ASN A 91 -4.30 11.95 -6.65
C ASN A 91 -5.82 11.78 -6.51
N LYS A 92 -6.54 11.54 -7.62
CA LYS A 92 -8.01 11.38 -7.61
C LYS A 92 -8.48 10.14 -6.84
N PHE A 93 -7.63 9.13 -6.69
CA PHE A 93 -7.92 7.97 -5.83
C PHE A 93 -7.45 8.16 -4.39
N LEU A 94 -7.08 9.38 -3.99
CA LEU A 94 -6.57 9.74 -2.66
C LEU A 94 -5.24 9.05 -2.31
N VAL A 95 -4.55 8.48 -3.30
CA VAL A 95 -3.22 7.91 -3.11
C VAL A 95 -2.20 9.05 -3.05
N PRO A 96 -1.36 9.13 -2.02
CA PRO A 96 -0.35 10.16 -1.94
C PRO A 96 0.80 9.92 -2.91
N SER A 97 1.32 11.02 -3.42
CA SER A 97 2.63 11.18 -4.02
C SER A 97 3.46 12.14 -3.18
N TYR A 98 4.76 12.04 -3.29
CA TYR A 98 5.70 12.75 -2.42
C TYR A 98 6.65 13.57 -3.27
N GLN A 99 6.83 14.84 -2.90
CA GLN A 99 7.76 15.76 -3.54
C GLN A 99 8.67 16.38 -2.49
N GLY A 100 9.97 16.33 -2.70
CA GLY A 100 10.96 16.91 -1.80
C GLY A 100 10.75 18.42 -1.61
N THR A 101 10.78 18.87 -0.38
CA THR A 101 10.79 20.30 -0.06
C THR A 101 12.22 20.83 -0.10
N SER A 102 12.40 22.17 0.04
CA SER A 102 13.71 22.79 -0.02
C SER A 102 14.73 22.12 0.90
N GLY A 103 15.84 21.67 0.33
CA GLY A 103 16.93 21.00 1.04
C GLY A 103 16.77 19.50 1.25
N TYR A 104 15.67 18.90 0.79
CA TYR A 104 15.43 17.45 0.84
C TYR A 104 15.23 16.87 -0.56
N LYS A 105 15.80 15.68 -0.80
CA LYS A 105 15.54 14.94 -2.03
C LYS A 105 14.10 14.43 -2.09
N THR A 106 13.56 14.27 -3.29
CA THR A 106 12.27 13.59 -3.51
C THR A 106 12.44 12.09 -3.26
N LEU A 107 11.51 11.52 -2.50
CA LEU A 107 11.46 10.09 -2.23
C LEU A 107 10.01 9.61 -2.31
N ASP A 108 9.72 8.62 -3.13
CA ASP A 108 8.42 7.95 -3.04
C ASP A 108 8.36 7.10 -1.75
N TYR A 109 7.86 7.74 -0.70
CA TYR A 109 7.73 7.09 0.61
C TYR A 109 6.81 5.87 0.57
N SER A 110 5.91 5.75 -0.41
CA SER A 110 5.04 4.58 -0.58
C SER A 110 5.84 3.29 -0.71
N LEU A 111 7.04 3.34 -1.28
CA LEU A 111 7.89 2.16 -1.48
C LEU A 111 8.44 1.58 -0.18
N ILE A 112 8.63 2.42 0.84
CA ILE A 112 9.25 2.03 2.11
C ILE A 112 8.33 2.16 3.33
N ALA A 113 7.10 2.66 3.14
CA ALA A 113 6.16 2.94 4.23
C ALA A 113 5.78 1.70 5.05
N VAL A 114 5.70 0.53 4.41
CA VAL A 114 5.29 -0.70 5.09
C VAL A 114 6.47 -1.32 5.83
N THR A 115 6.42 -1.32 7.16
CA THR A 115 7.36 -2.09 7.99
C THR A 115 6.97 -3.57 7.96
N VAL A 116 7.95 -4.47 7.85
CA VAL A 116 7.74 -5.93 7.77
C VAL A 116 8.60 -6.63 8.81
N CYS A 117 7.97 -7.46 9.64
CA CYS A 117 8.68 -8.33 10.57
C CYS A 117 9.34 -9.48 9.81
N PRO A 118 10.68 -9.66 9.86
CA PRO A 118 11.34 -10.72 9.10
C PRO A 118 11.07 -12.13 9.64
N ARG A 119 10.59 -12.28 10.89
CA ARG A 119 10.31 -13.58 11.52
C ARG A 119 8.91 -14.10 11.18
N CYS A 120 7.87 -13.29 11.43
CA CYS A 120 6.48 -13.72 11.26
C CYS A 120 5.75 -13.09 10.08
N LEU A 121 6.40 -12.16 9.36
CA LEU A 121 5.85 -11.45 8.20
C LEU A 121 4.60 -10.61 8.52
N PHE A 122 4.45 -10.22 9.78
CA PHE A 122 3.53 -9.17 10.15
C PHE A 122 3.98 -7.89 9.44
N ALA A 123 3.04 -7.18 8.81
CA ALA A 123 3.35 -6.00 8.01
C ALA A 123 2.32 -4.89 8.22
N SER A 124 2.79 -3.66 8.41
CA SER A 124 1.94 -2.48 8.51
C SER A 124 2.68 -1.22 8.13
N PRO A 125 2.02 -0.27 7.43
CA PRO A 125 2.51 1.10 7.28
C PRO A 125 2.15 1.98 8.49
N ASP A 126 1.25 1.54 9.37
CA ASP A 126 0.86 2.30 10.55
C ASP A 126 1.77 1.95 11.72
N LYS A 127 2.43 2.97 12.25
CA LYS A 127 3.35 2.85 13.38
C LYS A 127 2.66 2.47 14.68
N LYS A 128 1.37 2.80 14.83
CA LYS A 128 0.58 2.45 16.01
C LYS A 128 0.36 0.94 16.14
N ASP A 129 0.52 0.22 15.05
CA ASP A 129 0.42 -1.24 15.05
C ASP A 129 1.66 -1.92 15.62
N TRP A 130 2.76 -1.17 15.82
CA TRP A 130 4.05 -1.66 16.30
C TRP A 130 4.30 -1.20 17.74
N CYS A 131 4.97 -2.04 18.53
CA CYS A 131 5.43 -1.65 19.85
C CYS A 131 6.72 -0.83 19.74
N ARG A 132 6.75 0.36 20.33
CA ARG A 132 7.94 1.24 20.30
C ARG A 132 8.80 1.13 21.56
N GLN A 133 8.19 0.65 22.66
CA GLN A 133 8.83 0.46 23.95
C GLN A 133 8.32 -0.84 24.56
N GLU A 134 9.06 -1.44 25.45
CA GLU A 134 8.71 -2.72 26.11
C GLU A 134 7.32 -2.70 26.77
N GLU A 135 6.86 -1.54 27.23
CA GLU A 135 5.56 -1.36 27.89
C GLU A 135 4.42 -1.02 26.90
N ALA A 136 4.72 -0.74 25.64
CA ALA A 136 3.71 -0.36 24.67
C ALA A 136 2.90 -1.59 24.23
N LYS A 137 1.64 -1.65 24.63
CA LYS A 137 0.70 -2.69 24.17
C LYS A 137 0.25 -2.41 22.74
N SER A 138 0.20 -3.46 21.94
CA SER A 138 -0.41 -3.41 20.60
C SER A 138 -1.89 -3.03 20.70
N GLN A 139 -2.37 -2.24 19.73
CA GLN A 139 -3.80 -1.94 19.57
C GLN A 139 -4.58 -3.10 18.94
N ILE A 140 -3.88 -4.15 18.49
CA ILE A 140 -4.47 -5.33 17.88
C ILE A 140 -4.98 -6.25 18.99
N PRO A 141 -6.25 -6.69 18.94
CA PRO A 141 -6.81 -7.62 19.92
C PRO A 141 -6.07 -8.95 19.97
N ALA A 142 -6.01 -9.56 21.16
CA ALA A 142 -5.25 -10.80 21.39
C ALA A 142 -5.70 -11.96 20.48
N ASN A 143 -7.00 -12.11 20.21
CA ASN A 143 -7.55 -13.13 19.31
C ASN A 143 -7.09 -12.91 17.86
N ALA A 144 -6.98 -11.67 17.41
CA ALA A 144 -6.45 -11.36 16.09
C ALA A 144 -4.93 -11.64 16.02
N ILE A 145 -4.18 -11.37 17.10
CA ILE A 145 -2.76 -11.72 17.20
C ILE A 145 -2.57 -13.24 17.11
N MET A 146 -3.37 -14.04 17.83
CA MET A 146 -3.33 -15.50 17.74
C MET A 146 -3.58 -16.00 16.31
N ASN A 147 -4.62 -15.49 15.65
CA ASN A 147 -4.91 -15.85 14.26
C ASN A 147 -3.77 -15.45 13.32
N LEU A 148 -3.15 -14.29 13.53
CA LEU A 148 -1.96 -13.88 12.79
C LEU A 148 -0.76 -14.82 13.03
N GLN A 149 -0.61 -15.41 14.21
CA GLN A 149 0.41 -16.41 14.49
C GLN A 149 0.11 -17.72 13.77
N GLU A 150 -1.11 -18.21 13.83
CA GLU A 150 -1.54 -19.44 13.16
C GLU A 150 -1.38 -19.36 11.63
N LYS A 151 -1.73 -18.22 11.02
CA LYS A 151 -1.65 -18.00 9.58
C LYS A 151 -0.28 -17.56 9.07
N ILE A 152 0.79 -17.75 9.83
CA ILE A 152 2.14 -17.42 9.38
C ILE A 152 2.54 -18.19 8.10
N GLY A 153 2.04 -19.41 7.92
CA GLY A 153 2.30 -20.23 6.73
C GLY A 153 1.79 -19.57 5.44
N GLU A 154 0.61 -18.96 5.47
CA GLU A 154 0.03 -18.23 4.34
C GLU A 154 0.91 -17.04 3.95
N ARG A 155 1.38 -16.27 4.93
CA ARG A 155 2.28 -15.13 4.66
C ARG A 155 3.66 -15.57 4.17
N LYS A 156 4.18 -16.68 4.68
CA LYS A 156 5.43 -17.28 4.17
C LYS A 156 5.31 -17.71 2.72
N ALA A 157 4.13 -18.15 2.28
CA ALA A 157 3.90 -18.51 0.89
C ALA A 157 4.07 -17.34 -0.07
N LEU A 158 3.72 -16.10 0.36
CA LEU A 158 3.90 -14.88 -0.44
C LEU A 158 5.37 -14.51 -0.68
N VAL A 159 6.27 -14.95 0.21
CA VAL A 159 7.70 -14.64 0.16
C VAL A 159 8.56 -15.91 0.07
N LYS A 160 7.96 -17.03 -0.36
CA LYS A 160 8.58 -18.36 -0.37
C LYS A 160 9.95 -18.43 -1.05
N THR A 161 10.17 -17.58 -2.04
CA THR A 161 11.40 -17.58 -2.85
C THR A 161 12.47 -16.62 -2.32
N ILE A 162 12.20 -15.90 -1.23
CA ILE A 162 13.12 -14.92 -0.65
C ILE A 162 13.99 -15.61 0.40
N ALA A 163 15.30 -15.69 0.15
CA ALA A 163 16.24 -16.37 1.04
C ALA A 163 16.54 -15.55 2.31
N ASN A 164 16.62 -14.22 2.20
CA ASN A 164 16.86 -13.33 3.34
C ASN A 164 15.79 -12.23 3.39
N VAL A 165 14.75 -12.50 4.17
CA VAL A 165 13.59 -11.61 4.31
C VAL A 165 13.97 -10.25 4.91
N ALA A 166 14.87 -10.21 5.89
CA ALA A 166 15.29 -8.97 6.52
C ALA A 166 15.99 -8.04 5.51
N ALA A 167 16.93 -8.56 4.74
CA ALA A 167 17.63 -7.81 3.69
C ALA A 167 16.67 -7.40 2.56
N TYR A 168 15.71 -8.28 2.21
CA TYR A 168 14.75 -7.99 1.14
C TYR A 168 13.86 -6.80 1.45
N PHE A 169 13.39 -6.67 2.69
CA PHE A 169 12.53 -5.56 3.13
C PHE A 169 13.29 -4.38 3.76
N SER A 170 14.62 -4.41 3.77
CA SER A 170 15.42 -3.24 4.15
C SER A 170 15.44 -2.18 3.04
N ARG A 171 15.82 -0.96 3.36
CA ARG A 171 16.07 0.10 2.38
C ARG A 171 17.43 -0.08 1.72
N PRO A 172 17.56 0.22 0.40
CA PRO A 172 16.55 0.71 -0.53
C PRO A 172 15.62 -0.41 -1.04
N ARG A 173 14.36 -0.07 -1.38
CA ARG A 173 13.38 -1.01 -1.92
C ARG A 173 13.09 -0.74 -3.38
N CYS A 174 12.98 -1.82 -4.17
CA CYS A 174 12.42 -1.77 -5.52
C CYS A 174 10.89 -1.92 -5.51
N LEU A 175 10.27 -1.73 -6.67
CA LEU A 175 8.82 -1.82 -6.83
C LEU A 175 8.26 -3.18 -6.38
N ASP A 176 8.92 -4.29 -6.76
CA ASP A 176 8.49 -5.64 -6.37
C ASP A 176 8.51 -5.85 -4.85
N THR A 177 9.55 -5.34 -4.19
CA THR A 177 9.64 -5.40 -2.72
C THR A 177 8.53 -4.59 -2.06
N ALA A 178 8.22 -3.42 -2.62
CA ALA A 178 7.13 -2.59 -2.14
C ALA A 178 5.78 -3.29 -2.33
N ILE A 179 5.50 -3.85 -3.51
CA ILE A 179 4.28 -4.65 -3.78
C ILE A 179 4.17 -5.80 -2.78
N ALA A 180 5.23 -6.59 -2.60
CA ALA A 180 5.24 -7.71 -1.65
C ALA A 180 4.93 -7.25 -0.21
N SER A 181 5.47 -6.10 0.21
CA SER A 181 5.22 -5.56 1.53
C SER A 181 3.74 -5.15 1.73
N TYR A 182 3.10 -4.56 0.71
CA TYR A 182 1.65 -4.26 0.76
C TYR A 182 0.80 -5.51 0.69
N GLN A 183 1.19 -6.56 -0.06
CA GLN A 183 0.48 -7.85 -0.06
C GLN A 183 0.48 -8.50 1.34
N LEU A 184 1.59 -8.41 2.06
CA LEU A 184 1.66 -8.82 3.46
C LEU A 184 0.75 -7.97 4.37
N ALA A 185 0.71 -6.66 4.15
CA ALA A 185 -0.18 -5.76 4.88
C ALA A 185 -1.67 -6.05 4.57
N ILE A 186 -2.01 -6.40 3.32
CA ILE A 186 -3.36 -6.86 2.93
C ILE A 186 -3.69 -8.18 3.63
N SER A 187 -2.77 -9.15 3.66
CA SER A 187 -2.98 -10.43 4.39
C SER A 187 -3.31 -10.18 5.86
N ARG A 188 -2.60 -9.25 6.50
CA ARG A 188 -2.89 -8.83 7.87
C ARG A 188 -4.27 -8.16 7.98
N ALA A 189 -4.57 -7.17 7.14
CA ALA A 189 -5.82 -6.41 7.19
C ALA A 189 -7.06 -7.29 6.94
N ARG A 190 -6.92 -8.38 6.18
CA ARG A 190 -7.97 -9.40 6.04
C ARG A 190 -8.28 -10.10 7.36
N VAL A 191 -7.26 -10.38 8.18
CA VAL A 191 -7.51 -10.91 9.53
C VAL A 191 -8.23 -9.88 10.39
N GLU A 192 -7.84 -8.61 10.32
CA GLU A 192 -8.54 -7.53 11.03
C GLU A 192 -9.99 -7.39 10.58
N ALA A 193 -10.27 -7.48 9.27
CA ALA A 193 -11.64 -7.44 8.73
C ALA A 193 -12.47 -8.63 9.22
N TRP A 194 -11.89 -9.82 9.34
CA TRP A 194 -12.55 -10.99 9.92
C TRP A 194 -13.00 -10.77 11.37
N TYR A 195 -12.25 -9.97 12.12
CA TYR A 195 -12.60 -9.57 13.49
C TYR A 195 -13.36 -8.23 13.56
N GLU A 196 -13.85 -7.74 12.42
CA GLU A 196 -14.61 -6.49 12.31
C GLU A 196 -13.90 -5.29 12.95
N LEU A 197 -12.56 -5.27 12.91
CA LEU A 197 -11.79 -4.17 13.49
C LEU A 197 -12.00 -2.88 12.68
N PRO A 198 -12.08 -1.73 13.35
CA PRO A 198 -12.22 -0.44 12.69
C PRO A 198 -11.13 -0.21 11.64
N TYR A 199 -11.47 0.44 10.56
CA TYR A 199 -10.59 0.73 9.41
C TYR A 199 -10.13 -0.48 8.58
N ALA A 200 -10.42 -1.72 8.95
CA ALA A 200 -9.86 -2.89 8.27
C ALA A 200 -10.19 -2.93 6.77
N LEU A 201 -11.46 -2.77 6.40
CA LEU A 201 -11.89 -2.73 5.00
C LEU A 201 -11.35 -1.49 4.27
N TYR A 202 -11.35 -0.32 4.93
CA TYR A 202 -10.72 0.88 4.38
C TYR A 202 -9.22 0.67 4.11
N LYS A 203 -8.48 0.03 5.03
CA LYS A 203 -7.06 -0.31 4.85
C LYS A 203 -6.87 -1.23 3.63
N LEU A 204 -7.72 -2.25 3.45
CA LEU A 204 -7.66 -3.15 2.30
C LEU A 204 -7.79 -2.39 0.97
N GLY A 205 -8.78 -1.49 0.87
CA GLY A 205 -8.95 -0.62 -0.30
C GLY A 205 -7.73 0.28 -0.53
N ALA A 206 -7.26 0.95 0.53
CA ALA A 206 -6.12 1.86 0.45
C ALA A 206 -4.81 1.16 0.05
N TYR A 207 -4.54 -0.05 0.56
CA TYR A 207 -3.35 -0.82 0.18
C TYR A 207 -3.43 -1.33 -1.26
N SER A 208 -4.62 -1.75 -1.71
CA SER A 208 -4.83 -2.15 -3.11
C SER A 208 -4.58 -0.99 -4.06
N LEU A 209 -5.00 0.24 -3.71
CA LEU A 209 -4.69 1.45 -4.48
C LEU A 209 -3.20 1.80 -4.50
N ARG A 210 -2.47 1.55 -3.40
CA ARG A 210 -1.01 1.71 -3.40
C ARG A 210 -0.33 0.74 -4.37
N ILE A 211 -0.75 -0.53 -4.35
CA ILE A 211 -0.26 -1.52 -5.30
C ILE A 211 -0.61 -1.10 -6.74
N ALA A 212 -1.85 -0.64 -6.98
CA ALA A 212 -2.26 -0.16 -8.29
C ALA A 212 -1.36 0.96 -8.82
N LYS A 213 -1.02 1.95 -7.97
CA LYS A 213 -0.09 3.03 -8.31
C LYS A 213 1.30 2.49 -8.64
N ILE A 214 1.88 1.64 -7.79
CA ILE A 214 3.21 1.06 -8.00
C ILE A 214 3.26 0.26 -9.31
N ILE A 215 2.23 -0.53 -9.62
CA ILE A 215 2.13 -1.29 -10.87
C ILE A 215 2.07 -0.33 -12.07
N LYS A 216 1.27 0.73 -11.99
CA LYS A 216 1.17 1.73 -13.05
C LYS A 216 2.51 2.43 -13.28
N ASP A 217 3.21 2.84 -12.23
CA ASP A 217 4.51 3.49 -12.31
C ASP A 217 5.56 2.57 -12.99
N SER A 218 5.39 1.25 -12.87
CA SER A 218 6.17 0.24 -13.61
C SER A 218 5.62 -0.06 -15.03
N LYS A 219 4.61 0.68 -15.50
CA LYS A 219 3.91 0.49 -16.77
C LYS A 219 3.22 -0.88 -16.91
N GLY A 220 2.82 -1.46 -15.77
CA GLY A 220 2.03 -2.69 -15.70
C GLY A 220 0.52 -2.44 -15.74
N ASP A 221 -0.25 -3.51 -15.93
CA ASP A 221 -1.72 -3.47 -15.81
C ASP A 221 -2.14 -3.52 -14.35
N ASN A 222 -2.73 -2.43 -13.88
CA ASN A 222 -3.19 -2.27 -12.50
C ASN A 222 -4.70 -2.51 -12.31
N THR A 223 -5.40 -2.93 -13.36
CA THR A 223 -6.86 -3.06 -13.40
C THR A 223 -7.40 -3.94 -12.27
N GLN A 224 -6.73 -5.07 -11.98
CA GLN A 224 -7.18 -5.97 -10.91
C GLN A 224 -7.05 -5.30 -9.54
N SER A 225 -5.97 -4.59 -9.26
CA SER A 225 -5.79 -3.88 -7.98
C SER A 225 -6.81 -2.76 -7.79
N LEU A 226 -7.24 -2.10 -8.88
CA LEU A 226 -8.32 -1.10 -8.83
C LEU A 226 -9.68 -1.75 -8.55
N ARG A 227 -9.97 -2.93 -9.15
CA ARG A 227 -11.19 -3.69 -8.86
C ARG A 227 -11.23 -4.19 -7.41
N ASP A 228 -10.11 -4.69 -6.91
CA ASP A 228 -9.99 -5.13 -5.51
C ASP A 228 -10.26 -3.96 -4.56
N ALA A 229 -9.68 -2.79 -4.83
CA ALA A 229 -9.91 -1.59 -4.04
C ALA A 229 -11.38 -1.16 -4.06
N LEU A 230 -12.03 -1.16 -5.24
CA LEU A 230 -13.45 -0.86 -5.37
C LEU A 230 -14.30 -1.81 -4.52
N GLY A 231 -14.06 -3.13 -4.63
CA GLY A 231 -14.80 -4.14 -3.86
C GLY A 231 -14.68 -3.94 -2.35
N TYR A 232 -13.48 -3.66 -1.84
CA TYR A 232 -13.29 -3.40 -0.42
C TYR A 232 -13.97 -2.11 0.06
N TYR A 233 -13.97 -1.06 -0.74
CA TYR A 233 -14.66 0.18 -0.39
C TYR A 233 -16.19 0.01 -0.45
N GLU A 234 -16.73 -0.71 -1.42
CA GLU A 234 -18.16 -1.04 -1.48
C GLU A 234 -18.58 -1.87 -0.25
N GLU A 235 -17.75 -2.82 0.16
CA GLU A 235 -18.01 -3.60 1.36
C GLU A 235 -17.94 -2.72 2.63
N ALA A 236 -16.94 -1.85 2.75
CA ALA A 236 -16.82 -0.92 3.87
C ALA A 236 -18.05 -0.01 4.00
N PHE A 237 -18.55 0.52 2.89
CA PHE A 237 -19.76 1.33 2.88
C PHE A 237 -21.00 0.52 3.23
N ARG A 238 -21.18 -0.67 2.61
CA ARG A 238 -22.33 -1.53 2.83
C ARG A 238 -22.46 -2.02 4.28
N THR A 239 -21.35 -2.28 4.94
CA THR A 239 -21.32 -2.78 6.33
C THR A 239 -21.22 -1.65 7.37
N SER A 240 -21.27 -0.38 6.92
CA SER A 240 -21.11 0.79 7.79
C SER A 240 -19.87 0.69 8.71
N SER A 241 -18.78 0.06 8.20
CA SER A 241 -17.55 -0.16 8.95
C SER A 241 -16.60 1.03 8.92
N CYS A 242 -17.07 2.19 8.43
CA CYS A 242 -16.28 3.43 8.41
C CYS A 242 -16.27 4.05 9.81
N PRO A 243 -15.10 4.29 10.40
CA PRO A 243 -14.98 4.69 11.80
C PRO A 243 -15.23 6.20 12.04
N SER A 244 -15.38 6.98 10.99
CA SER A 244 -15.71 8.40 11.05
C SER A 244 -16.39 8.86 9.77
N GLU A 245 -17.17 9.92 9.87
CA GLU A 245 -17.86 10.56 8.74
C GLU A 245 -16.88 10.97 7.62
N GLU A 246 -15.72 11.54 7.96
CA GLU A 246 -14.69 11.91 6.96
C GLU A 246 -14.21 10.68 6.17
N ILE A 247 -14.00 9.54 6.82
CA ILE A 247 -13.59 8.30 6.14
C ILE A 247 -14.74 7.75 5.29
N GLU A 248 -15.98 7.79 5.78
CA GLU A 248 -17.13 7.35 5.00
C GLU A 248 -17.30 8.17 3.72
N MET A 249 -17.19 9.49 3.80
CA MET A 249 -17.25 10.35 2.62
C MET A 249 -16.09 10.10 1.66
N GLN A 250 -14.89 9.83 2.17
CA GLN A 250 -13.74 9.42 1.35
C GLN A 250 -13.99 8.10 0.64
N VAL A 251 -14.61 7.13 1.29
CA VAL A 251 -14.97 5.83 0.70
C VAL A 251 -15.98 6.01 -0.43
N ILE A 252 -17.06 6.78 -0.21
CA ILE A 252 -18.07 7.06 -1.25
C ILE A 252 -17.42 7.75 -2.47
N TYR A 253 -16.59 8.76 -2.21
CA TYR A 253 -15.85 9.44 -3.27
C TYR A 253 -14.91 8.49 -4.03
N ALA A 254 -14.18 7.64 -3.33
CA ALA A 254 -13.27 6.66 -3.95
C ALA A 254 -14.03 5.65 -4.82
N ILE A 255 -15.22 5.20 -4.39
CA ILE A 255 -16.10 4.35 -5.20
C ILE A 255 -16.51 5.07 -6.49
N CYS A 256 -16.90 6.37 -6.41
CA CYS A 256 -17.22 7.15 -7.60
C CYS A 256 -16.02 7.19 -8.58
N ALA A 257 -14.84 7.55 -8.07
CA ALA A 257 -13.62 7.69 -8.87
C ALA A 257 -13.19 6.37 -9.54
N LEU A 258 -13.21 5.27 -8.77
CA LEU A 258 -12.86 3.94 -9.26
C LEU A 258 -13.87 3.42 -10.26
N SER A 259 -15.17 3.64 -10.03
CA SER A 259 -16.22 3.23 -10.96
C SER A 259 -16.08 3.95 -12.31
N LEU A 260 -15.81 5.26 -12.30
CA LEU A 260 -15.53 6.02 -13.54
C LEU A 260 -14.28 5.48 -14.26
N LYS A 261 -13.19 5.23 -13.52
CA LYS A 261 -11.96 4.69 -14.11
C LYS A 261 -12.15 3.32 -14.73
N LEU A 262 -13.01 2.49 -14.14
CA LEU A 262 -13.33 1.13 -14.62
C LEU A 262 -14.47 1.12 -15.66
N GLY A 263 -15.00 2.29 -16.06
CA GLY A 263 -16.02 2.44 -17.09
C GLY A 263 -17.46 2.22 -16.62
N ASP A 264 -17.70 2.10 -15.32
CA ASP A 264 -19.05 1.94 -14.75
C ASP A 264 -19.64 3.30 -14.33
N GLN A 265 -20.06 4.07 -15.33
CA GLN A 265 -20.68 5.39 -15.10
C GLN A 265 -22.01 5.30 -14.32
N LYS A 266 -22.78 4.21 -14.49
CA LYS A 266 -24.04 4.05 -13.76
C LYS A 266 -23.81 3.93 -12.27
N LYS A 267 -22.84 3.10 -11.87
CA LYS A 267 -22.42 2.94 -10.47
C LYS A 267 -21.89 4.26 -9.91
N ALA A 268 -21.01 4.94 -10.62
CA ALA A 268 -20.48 6.24 -10.20
C ALA A 268 -21.61 7.24 -9.92
N HIS A 269 -22.59 7.36 -10.82
CA HIS A 269 -23.74 8.25 -10.65
C HIS A 269 -24.61 7.87 -9.44
N SER A 270 -24.81 6.56 -9.19
CA SER A 270 -25.59 6.13 -8.02
C SER A 270 -24.92 6.56 -6.71
N TYR A 271 -23.58 6.45 -6.60
CA TYR A 271 -22.85 6.88 -5.40
C TYR A 271 -22.76 8.40 -5.26
N ILE A 272 -22.75 9.14 -6.36
CA ILE A 272 -22.87 10.61 -6.30
C ILE A 272 -24.24 10.99 -5.69
N SER A 273 -25.31 10.31 -6.04
CA SER A 273 -26.63 10.55 -5.48
C SER A 273 -26.70 10.25 -3.96
N VAL A 274 -25.82 9.37 -3.44
CA VAL A 274 -25.74 9.13 -1.99
C VAL A 274 -25.35 10.40 -1.22
N PHE A 275 -24.44 11.24 -1.76
CA PHE A 275 -24.08 12.51 -1.11
C PHE A 275 -25.29 13.42 -0.95
N ALA A 276 -26.17 13.51 -1.97
CA ALA A 276 -27.38 14.33 -1.89
C ALA A 276 -28.33 13.80 -0.80
N ASN A 277 -28.48 12.46 -0.71
CA ASN A 277 -29.31 11.85 0.32
C ASN A 277 -28.74 12.10 1.72
N LEU A 278 -27.43 11.94 1.92
CA LEU A 278 -26.76 12.20 3.19
C LEU A 278 -26.89 13.67 3.60
N HIS A 279 -26.73 14.60 2.65
CA HIS A 279 -26.91 16.03 2.91
C HIS A 279 -28.36 16.32 3.36
N ASN A 280 -29.36 15.77 2.67
CA ASN A 280 -30.77 15.98 3.02
C ASN A 280 -31.10 15.36 4.39
N SER A 281 -30.61 14.18 4.69
CA SER A 281 -30.79 13.55 6.02
C SER A 281 -30.15 14.40 7.11
N ARG A 282 -28.93 14.86 6.90
CA ARG A 282 -28.22 15.73 7.85
C ARG A 282 -28.95 17.08 8.06
N ALA A 283 -29.51 17.66 6.99
CA ALA A 283 -30.30 18.90 7.11
C ALA A 283 -31.57 18.72 7.96
N VAL A 284 -32.14 17.53 7.99
CA VAL A 284 -33.26 17.19 8.89
C VAL A 284 -32.75 17.06 10.33
N GLU A 285 -31.67 16.31 10.57
CA GLU A 285 -31.06 16.10 11.89
C GLU A 285 -30.60 17.44 12.53
N MET A 286 -30.10 18.40 11.73
CA MET A 286 -29.70 19.73 12.20
C MET A 286 -30.84 20.56 12.80
N LYS A 287 -32.10 20.21 12.49
CA LYS A 287 -33.26 20.89 13.12
C LYS A 287 -33.41 20.44 14.57
N GLU A 288 -32.97 19.23 14.89
CA GLU A 288 -33.04 18.66 16.24
C GLU A 288 -31.74 18.92 17.01
N ASP A 289 -30.58 18.86 16.34
CA ASP A 289 -29.27 19.21 16.93
C ASP A 289 -28.52 20.25 16.06
N PRO A 290 -28.59 21.54 16.42
CA PRO A 290 -27.90 22.64 15.70
C PRO A 290 -26.37 22.54 15.70
N LYS A 291 -25.74 21.63 16.45
CA LYS A 291 -24.29 21.45 16.46
C LYS A 291 -23.81 20.62 15.28
N LEU A 292 -24.69 19.86 14.64
CA LEU A 292 -24.37 19.11 13.44
C LEU A 292 -24.05 20.07 12.28
N GLN A 293 -23.18 19.61 11.36
CA GLN A 293 -22.77 20.39 10.19
C GLN A 293 -22.74 19.50 8.94
N THR A 294 -22.96 20.11 7.79
CA THR A 294 -22.86 19.46 6.48
C THR A 294 -21.48 19.60 5.85
N THR A 295 -20.57 20.36 6.45
CA THR A 295 -19.29 20.78 5.85
C THR A 295 -18.46 19.62 5.27
N ILE A 296 -18.43 18.48 5.95
CA ILE A 296 -17.70 17.29 5.48
C ILE A 296 -18.40 16.69 4.26
N ILE A 297 -19.72 16.55 4.32
CA ILE A 297 -20.54 15.99 3.23
C ILE A 297 -20.39 16.90 1.99
N ASP A 298 -20.58 18.22 2.16
CA ASP A 298 -20.51 19.19 1.08
C ASP A 298 -19.16 19.19 0.37
N LYS A 299 -18.07 19.17 1.14
CA LYS A 299 -16.70 19.10 0.62
C LYS A 299 -16.49 17.91 -0.30
N TRP A 300 -16.99 16.74 0.07
CA TRP A 300 -16.78 15.51 -0.71
C TRP A 300 -17.80 15.39 -1.85
N ALA A 301 -19.02 15.87 -1.66
CA ALA A 301 -20.05 15.98 -2.69
C ALA A 301 -19.57 16.86 -3.85
N GLU A 302 -19.01 18.03 -3.55
CA GLU A 302 -18.46 18.94 -4.57
C GLU A 302 -17.31 18.29 -5.34
N ARG A 303 -16.40 17.61 -4.65
CA ARG A 303 -15.30 16.87 -5.32
C ARG A 303 -15.82 15.77 -6.23
N ALA A 304 -16.85 15.03 -5.80
CA ALA A 304 -17.45 13.98 -6.61
C ALA A 304 -18.20 14.57 -7.82
N LYS A 305 -18.85 15.72 -7.66
CA LYS A 305 -19.51 16.46 -8.73
C LYS A 305 -18.51 16.92 -9.79
N LEU A 306 -17.42 17.57 -9.39
CA LEU A 306 -16.35 17.97 -10.30
C LEU A 306 -15.77 16.80 -11.08
N LEU A 307 -15.55 15.67 -10.40
CA LEU A 307 -15.09 14.46 -11.04
C LEU A 307 -16.09 13.93 -12.08
N TRP A 308 -17.38 14.03 -11.79
CA TRP A 308 -18.46 13.65 -12.70
C TRP A 308 -18.58 14.57 -13.91
N GLU A 309 -18.43 15.87 -13.73
CA GLU A 309 -18.43 16.88 -14.80
C GLU A 309 -17.29 16.64 -15.78
N ASP A 310 -16.14 16.21 -15.28
CA ASP A 310 -14.94 15.89 -16.07
C ASP A 310 -14.93 14.44 -16.66
N ARG A 311 -15.96 13.60 -16.41
CA ARG A 311 -15.95 12.15 -16.70
C ARG A 311 -15.65 11.77 -18.15
N ASP A 312 -16.01 12.65 -19.10
CA ASP A 312 -15.84 12.40 -20.53
C ASP A 312 -14.45 12.88 -21.05
N ARG A 313 -13.61 13.43 -20.18
CA ARG A 313 -12.25 13.83 -20.54
C ARG A 313 -11.33 12.63 -20.62
N GLU A 314 -10.67 12.43 -21.77
CA GLU A 314 -9.73 11.31 -21.97
C GLU A 314 -8.54 11.32 -21.01
N ASP A 315 -8.13 12.52 -20.55
CA ASP A 315 -7.00 12.71 -19.65
C ASP A 315 -7.36 12.68 -18.16
N LEU A 316 -8.65 12.48 -17.82
CA LEU A 316 -9.13 12.55 -16.43
C LEU A 316 -8.30 11.67 -15.46
N PHE A 317 -7.91 10.49 -15.89
CA PHE A 317 -7.15 9.53 -15.10
C PHE A 317 -5.77 9.22 -15.72
N LYS A 318 -5.19 10.14 -16.48
CA LYS A 318 -3.91 9.93 -17.15
C LYS A 318 -2.77 9.71 -16.14
N ASP A 319 -2.81 10.45 -15.05
CA ASP A 319 -1.76 10.46 -14.01
C ASP A 319 -2.09 9.57 -12.81
N GLU A 320 -3.18 8.79 -12.89
CA GLU A 320 -3.69 7.95 -11.80
C GLU A 320 -3.29 6.48 -11.90
#